data_705c9998b3c8851852564963a5ee2230
#
_entry.id   705c9998b3c8851852564963a5ee2230
#
_cell.length_a   1.000
_cell.length_b   1.000
_cell.length_c   1.000
_cell.angle_alpha   90.00
_cell.angle_beta   90.00
_cell.angle_gamma   90.00
#
_symmetry.space_group_name_H-M   'P 1'
#
loop_
_entity.id
_entity.type
_entity.pdbx_description
1 polymer ?
#
loop_
_entity_poly.entity_id
_entity_poly.type
_entity_poly.pdbx_seq_one_letter_code
_entity_poly.pdbx_strand_id
1 'polypeptide(L)'
;MHTRDMIVIGASAGGVEALKNLVGDLSSDLEATLLVVLHVPSHSTSFLPNILQRNGPLPATHPDDGETIRRGHIYVAPPNRHLVLRDGKIHLSGGPRENGFRPAIDPLFRSAARIYDSRVIGVILSGTLGDGSFGLKSIKNAGGIVIVQDPQEAIFSEMPLNAIESVAVDYILPVAGIAATIEQLAQQPVRQRRGAPMPDETEKEREIVKKDIRQFESGGNPRLASVLTCPECGGVMWELGHGEMVKYRCHVGHAFSTESLLNEQAETLEVALWSAIRSLEERAALLKRMAAQCHEHGSVFSEQRFSDQAKETEQNADVIRTVLLNGRKNIASLDEEAGNE
;
A
#
# COMPACT_ATOMS: atom_id res chain seq x y z
N MET A 1 -6.31 18.02 30.66
CA MET A 1 -6.97 17.98 29.36
C MET A 1 -5.98 17.38 28.38
N HIS A 2 -6.42 16.49 27.52
CA HIS A 2 -5.55 15.97 26.44
C HIS A 2 -5.61 16.94 25.26
N THR A 3 -4.53 16.99 24.48
CA THR A 3 -4.45 17.72 23.21
C THR A 3 -4.33 16.72 22.05
N ARG A 4 -4.34 17.19 20.81
CA ARG A 4 -4.05 16.35 19.61
C ARG A 4 -2.55 16.17 19.45
N ASP A 5 -2.00 15.22 20.17
CA ASP A 5 -0.57 14.98 20.31
C ASP A 5 -0.06 13.73 19.57
N MET A 6 -0.93 13.08 18.75
CA MET A 6 -0.58 11.91 17.94
C MET A 6 -0.81 12.22 16.46
N ILE A 7 0.27 12.45 15.73
CA ILE A 7 0.25 12.79 14.31
C ILE A 7 0.75 11.56 13.53
N VAL A 8 -0.10 11.02 12.67
CA VAL A 8 0.23 9.88 11.83
C VAL A 8 0.24 10.31 10.37
N ILE A 9 1.33 10.02 9.66
CA ILE A 9 1.58 10.54 8.32
C ILE A 9 1.84 9.37 7.38
N GLY A 10 1.12 9.35 6.26
CA GLY A 10 1.30 8.41 5.17
C GLY A 10 1.79 9.11 3.91
N ALA A 11 2.77 8.51 3.24
CA ALA A 11 3.34 9.00 2.00
C ALA A 11 3.84 7.86 1.11
N SER A 12 3.99 8.11 -0.19
CA SER A 12 4.54 7.15 -1.15
C SER A 12 5.43 7.87 -2.18
N ALA A 13 5.18 7.71 -3.46
CA ALA A 13 5.91 8.41 -4.52
C ALA A 13 5.86 9.94 -4.33
N GLY A 14 6.99 10.62 -4.45
CA GLY A 14 7.10 12.07 -4.17
C GLY A 14 7.07 12.43 -2.67
N GLY A 15 6.76 11.48 -1.79
CA GLY A 15 6.56 11.70 -0.36
C GLY A 15 7.81 12.12 0.41
N VAL A 16 9.00 11.78 -0.05
CA VAL A 16 10.26 12.22 0.61
C VAL A 16 10.38 13.73 0.60
N GLU A 17 10.10 14.37 -0.53
CA GLU A 17 10.18 15.82 -0.66
C GLU A 17 9.08 16.52 0.17
N ALA A 18 7.85 16.00 0.10
CA ALA A 18 6.76 16.51 0.92
C ALA A 18 7.04 16.40 2.43
N LEU A 19 7.60 15.27 2.88
CA LEU A 19 8.00 15.07 4.28
C LEU A 19 9.14 16.01 4.70
N LYS A 20 10.15 16.24 3.86
CA LYS A 20 11.24 17.19 4.14
C LYS A 20 10.70 18.60 4.37
N ASN A 21 9.83 19.07 3.46
CA ASN A 21 9.24 20.38 3.57
C ASN A 21 8.38 20.49 4.83
N LEU A 22 7.52 19.50 5.07
CA LEU A 22 6.68 19.44 6.27
C LEU A 22 7.50 19.54 7.56
N VAL A 23 8.53 18.71 7.72
CA VAL A 23 9.32 18.70 8.96
C VAL A 23 10.19 19.94 9.11
N GLY A 24 10.60 20.57 7.99
CA GLY A 24 11.35 21.82 8.01
C GLY A 24 10.58 23.00 8.57
N ASP A 25 9.27 23.00 8.40
CA ASP A 25 8.35 24.05 8.85
C ASP A 25 7.80 23.81 10.28
N LEU A 26 8.12 22.66 10.92
CA LEU A 26 7.67 22.39 12.29
C LEU A 26 8.53 23.10 13.34
N SER A 27 7.90 23.51 14.46
CA SER A 27 8.59 24.06 15.62
C SER A 27 9.36 23.00 16.42
N SER A 28 10.51 23.37 16.99
CA SER A 28 11.25 22.56 17.97
C SER A 28 10.44 22.27 19.24
N ASP A 29 9.46 23.12 19.54
CA ASP A 29 8.67 23.06 20.76
C ASP A 29 7.33 22.30 20.56
N LEU A 30 7.18 21.60 19.46
CA LEU A 30 5.99 20.82 19.17
C LEU A 30 5.81 19.67 20.18
N GLU A 31 4.82 19.81 21.05
CA GLU A 31 4.45 18.83 22.10
C GLU A 31 3.63 17.64 21.56
N ALA A 32 3.98 17.15 20.38
CA ALA A 32 3.32 16.02 19.73
C ALA A 32 4.33 15.00 19.21
N THR A 33 3.85 13.80 18.94
CA THR A 33 4.64 12.72 18.32
C THR A 33 4.22 12.58 16.86
N LEU A 34 5.19 12.45 15.96
CA LEU A 34 4.97 12.12 14.57
C LEU A 34 5.32 10.66 14.31
N LEU A 35 4.41 9.92 13.68
CA LEU A 35 4.64 8.56 13.23
C LEU A 35 4.44 8.52 11.71
N VAL A 36 5.49 8.12 11.00
CA VAL A 36 5.57 8.25 9.54
C VAL A 36 5.65 6.88 8.90
N VAL A 37 4.81 6.63 7.93
CA VAL A 37 4.95 5.52 6.98
C VAL A 37 5.22 6.10 5.60
N LEU A 38 6.35 5.73 5.02
CA LEU A 38 6.67 5.92 3.62
C LEU A 38 6.77 4.54 2.96
N HIS A 39 6.11 4.35 1.82
CA HIS A 39 6.25 3.13 1.05
C HIS A 39 7.69 3.01 0.52
N VAL A 40 8.34 1.92 0.89
CA VAL A 40 9.70 1.59 0.46
C VAL A 40 9.79 0.11 0.10
N PRO A 41 10.64 -0.28 -0.85
CA PRO A 41 10.87 -1.69 -1.15
C PRO A 41 11.33 -2.47 0.08
N SER A 42 10.84 -3.69 0.27
CA SER A 42 11.06 -4.50 1.48
C SER A 42 12.54 -4.80 1.79
N HIS A 43 13.39 -4.76 0.77
CA HIS A 43 14.82 -5.07 0.89
C HIS A 43 15.72 -3.83 0.83
N SER A 44 15.13 -2.63 0.79
CA SER A 44 15.89 -1.38 0.75
C SER A 44 16.39 -0.99 2.15
N THR A 45 17.51 -0.28 2.18
CA THR A 45 17.93 0.44 3.39
C THR A 45 17.22 1.80 3.41
N SER A 46 16.55 2.10 4.51
CA SER A 46 15.87 3.39 4.66
C SER A 46 16.78 4.41 5.35
N PHE A 47 17.03 5.52 4.66
CA PHE A 47 17.72 6.68 5.21
C PHE A 47 16.76 7.82 5.60
N LEU A 48 15.46 7.57 5.56
CA LEU A 48 14.46 8.61 5.80
C LEU A 48 14.60 9.30 7.17
N PRO A 49 14.86 8.60 8.30
CA PRO A 49 15.09 9.30 9.57
C PRO A 49 16.21 10.32 9.49
N ASN A 50 17.35 9.95 8.88
CA ASN A 50 18.49 10.87 8.71
C ASN A 50 18.15 12.07 7.83
N ILE A 51 17.34 11.88 6.80
CA ILE A 51 16.86 12.95 5.93
C ILE A 51 15.96 13.90 6.72
N LEU A 52 14.98 13.39 7.46
CA LEU A 52 14.07 14.22 8.25
C LEU A 52 14.80 14.97 9.34
N GLN A 53 15.70 14.32 10.07
CA GLN A 53 16.49 14.95 11.13
C GLN A 53 17.41 16.07 10.64
N ARG A 54 17.87 16.02 9.38
CA ARG A 54 18.70 17.09 8.78
C ARG A 54 17.88 18.27 8.28
N ASN A 55 16.59 18.06 8.00
CA ASN A 55 15.74 19.07 7.40
C ASN A 55 14.77 19.72 8.40
N GLY A 56 14.60 19.15 9.60
CA GLY A 56 13.69 19.69 10.61
C GLY A 56 14.32 19.72 12.01
N PRO A 57 13.70 20.40 12.96
CA PRO A 57 14.22 20.58 14.31
C PRO A 57 14.03 19.36 15.22
N LEU A 58 13.12 18.44 14.87
CA LEU A 58 12.78 17.29 15.70
C LEU A 58 13.68 16.10 15.42
N PRO A 59 14.11 15.34 16.45
CA PRO A 59 14.85 14.11 16.27
C PRO A 59 13.98 13.06 15.55
N ALA A 60 14.59 12.31 14.62
CA ALA A 60 13.92 11.29 13.82
C ALA A 60 14.67 9.95 13.86
N THR A 61 13.96 8.85 14.13
CA THR A 61 14.56 7.51 14.21
C THR A 61 13.63 6.43 13.61
N HIS A 62 14.21 5.28 13.29
CA HIS A 62 13.43 4.04 13.23
C HIS A 62 13.26 3.54 14.67
N PRO A 63 12.03 3.26 15.11
CA PRO A 63 11.80 2.77 16.47
C PRO A 63 12.24 1.32 16.63
N ASP A 64 12.56 0.93 17.87
CA ASP A 64 12.66 -0.45 18.28
C ASP A 64 11.28 -1.06 18.57
N ASP A 65 11.13 -2.39 18.44
CA ASP A 65 9.89 -3.06 18.82
C ASP A 65 9.65 -2.97 20.34
N GLY A 66 8.47 -2.50 20.74
CA GLY A 66 8.13 -2.24 22.13
C GLY A 66 8.58 -0.88 22.66
N GLU A 67 9.13 0.01 21.84
CA GLU A 67 9.58 1.34 22.25
C GLU A 67 8.40 2.19 22.77
N THR A 68 8.65 2.89 23.88
CA THR A 68 7.67 3.84 24.45
C THR A 68 7.67 5.14 23.65
N ILE A 69 6.48 5.60 23.27
CA ILE A 69 6.30 6.82 22.48
C ILE A 69 6.72 8.05 23.29
N ARG A 70 7.50 8.94 22.68
CA ARG A 70 7.97 10.21 23.23
C ARG A 70 7.44 11.37 22.38
N ARG A 71 7.02 12.46 23.05
CA ARG A 71 6.67 13.72 22.37
C ARG A 71 7.93 14.41 21.80
N GLY A 72 7.73 15.29 20.84
CA GLY A 72 8.83 15.98 20.17
C GLY A 72 9.75 15.04 19.39
N HIS A 73 9.21 13.93 18.88
CA HIS A 73 9.99 12.92 18.19
C HIS A 73 9.26 12.40 16.92
N ILE A 74 10.02 12.09 15.89
CA ILE A 74 9.54 11.52 14.64
C ILE A 74 9.97 10.04 14.58
N TYR A 75 9.00 9.15 14.54
CA TYR A 75 9.23 7.72 14.36
C TYR A 75 8.89 7.32 12.92
N VAL A 76 9.84 6.75 12.22
CA VAL A 76 9.68 6.29 10.83
C VAL A 76 9.57 4.78 10.79
N ALA A 77 8.55 4.24 10.16
CA ALA A 77 8.42 2.80 9.96
C ALA A 77 9.63 2.23 9.21
N PRO A 78 10.31 1.19 9.73
CA PRO A 78 11.41 0.56 9.02
C PRO A 78 10.90 -0.29 7.85
N PRO A 79 11.72 -0.54 6.82
CA PRO A 79 11.36 -1.45 5.72
C PRO A 79 10.96 -2.83 6.22
N ASN A 80 10.01 -3.45 5.53
CA ASN A 80 9.54 -4.80 5.80
C ASN A 80 8.90 -5.02 7.18
N ARG A 81 8.44 -3.96 7.85
CA ARG A 81 7.70 -4.01 9.10
C ARG A 81 6.56 -3.00 9.09
N HIS A 82 5.36 -3.43 9.48
CA HIS A 82 4.28 -2.49 9.79
C HIS A 82 4.56 -1.83 11.14
N LEU A 83 4.40 -0.52 11.22
CA LEU A 83 4.40 0.23 12.46
C LEU A 83 2.96 0.25 12.98
N VAL A 84 2.74 -0.31 14.16
CA VAL A 84 1.42 -0.34 14.81
C VAL A 84 1.55 0.08 16.26
N LEU A 85 0.48 0.65 16.81
CA LEU A 85 0.45 1.14 18.18
C LEU A 85 -0.35 0.17 19.05
N ARG A 86 0.19 -0.16 20.23
CA ARG A 86 -0.47 -0.96 21.25
C ARG A 86 0.02 -0.54 22.64
N ASP A 87 -0.91 -0.34 23.58
CA ASP A 87 -0.63 -0.07 24.99
C ASP A 87 0.37 1.09 25.22
N GLY A 88 0.27 2.16 24.41
CA GLY A 88 1.16 3.33 24.49
C GLY A 88 2.57 3.10 23.95
N LYS A 89 2.81 1.99 23.27
CA LYS A 89 4.09 1.58 22.68
C LYS A 89 3.99 1.39 21.17
N ILE A 90 5.14 1.47 20.52
CA ILE A 90 5.31 1.15 19.11
C ILE A 90 5.61 -0.35 18.98
N HIS A 91 4.92 -1.02 18.06
CA HIS A 91 5.20 -2.41 17.71
C HIS A 91 5.50 -2.53 16.21
N LEU A 92 6.52 -3.34 15.90
CA LEU A 92 6.97 -3.60 14.54
C LEU A 92 6.50 -4.98 14.08
N SER A 93 5.41 -5.01 13.31
CA SER A 93 4.79 -6.26 12.87
C SER A 93 5.34 -6.76 11.54
N GLY A 94 5.75 -8.03 11.45
CA GLY A 94 6.04 -8.75 10.22
C GLY A 94 4.81 -9.41 9.60
N GLY A 95 3.60 -8.96 9.91
CA GLY A 95 2.34 -9.48 9.37
C GLY A 95 2.24 -9.42 7.85
N PRO A 96 1.18 -10.00 7.27
CA PRO A 96 0.91 -9.96 5.82
C PRO A 96 0.90 -8.52 5.29
N ARG A 97 1.28 -8.33 4.03
CA ARG A 97 1.20 -7.02 3.37
C ARG A 97 -0.25 -6.54 3.31
N GLU A 98 -0.41 -5.24 3.38
CA GLU A 98 -1.67 -4.56 3.10
C GLU A 98 -1.46 -3.60 1.93
N ASN A 99 -2.38 -3.59 0.97
CA ASN A 99 -2.29 -2.83 -0.28
C ASN A 99 -0.98 -3.04 -1.06
N GLY A 100 -0.39 -4.27 -0.98
CA GLY A 100 0.89 -4.60 -1.59
C GLY A 100 2.12 -4.14 -0.80
N PHE A 101 1.97 -3.35 0.29
CA PHE A 101 3.07 -2.72 1.01
C PHE A 101 3.34 -3.32 2.40
N ARG A 102 4.61 -3.24 2.80
CA ARG A 102 5.06 -3.42 4.18
C ARG A 102 6.37 -2.65 4.38
N PRO A 103 6.32 -1.47 5.09
CA PRO A 103 5.18 -0.90 5.81
C PRO A 103 4.04 -0.46 4.92
N ALA A 104 2.80 -0.57 5.43
CA ALA A 104 1.59 0.03 4.88
C ALA A 104 1.06 1.11 5.84
N ILE A 105 0.32 2.08 5.32
CA ILE A 105 -0.19 3.25 6.06
C ILE A 105 -1.39 2.85 6.93
N ASP A 106 -2.31 2.08 6.39
CA ASP A 106 -3.54 1.67 7.04
C ASP A 106 -3.34 1.03 8.43
N PRO A 107 -2.38 0.09 8.66
CA PRO A 107 -2.14 -0.49 9.99
C PRO A 107 -1.76 0.54 11.05
N LEU A 108 -0.94 1.54 10.71
CA LEU A 108 -0.59 2.64 11.60
C LEU A 108 -1.83 3.46 11.96
N PHE A 109 -2.55 3.92 10.95
CA PHE A 109 -3.69 4.83 11.12
C PHE A 109 -4.82 4.18 11.93
N ARG A 110 -5.18 2.92 11.64
CA ARG A 110 -6.19 2.17 12.41
C ARG A 110 -5.77 1.95 13.86
N SER A 111 -4.51 1.60 14.11
CA SER A 111 -4.02 1.38 15.47
C SER A 111 -3.96 2.68 16.27
N ALA A 112 -3.58 3.79 15.64
CA ALA A 112 -3.60 5.12 16.26
C ALA A 112 -5.04 5.56 16.63
N ALA A 113 -5.97 5.45 15.66
CA ALA A 113 -7.38 5.77 15.88
C ALA A 113 -7.97 4.98 17.06
N ARG A 114 -7.67 3.69 17.15
CA ARG A 114 -8.17 2.81 18.21
C ARG A 114 -7.69 3.20 19.60
N ILE A 115 -6.44 3.66 19.74
CA ILE A 115 -5.81 3.88 21.06
C ILE A 115 -5.93 5.33 21.50
N TYR A 116 -5.84 6.26 20.56
CA TYR A 116 -5.75 7.69 20.86
C TYR A 116 -6.99 8.49 20.50
N ASP A 117 -7.98 7.86 19.85
CA ASP A 117 -9.29 8.47 19.52
C ASP A 117 -9.14 9.86 18.86
N SER A 118 -9.84 10.85 19.44
CA SER A 118 -9.85 12.26 18.99
C SER A 118 -8.50 12.99 19.11
N ARG A 119 -7.49 12.37 19.71
CA ARG A 119 -6.13 12.93 19.80
C ARG A 119 -5.34 12.77 18.50
N VAL A 120 -5.83 11.97 17.56
CA VAL A 120 -5.10 11.66 16.31
C VAL A 120 -5.35 12.71 15.25
N ILE A 121 -4.25 13.14 14.60
CA ILE A 121 -4.26 13.84 13.33
C ILE A 121 -3.69 12.88 12.29
N GLY A 122 -4.50 12.49 11.31
CA GLY A 122 -4.07 11.69 10.17
C GLY A 122 -3.75 12.58 8.98
N VAL A 123 -2.58 12.39 8.38
CA VAL A 123 -2.10 13.19 7.25
C VAL A 123 -1.76 12.26 6.09
N ILE A 124 -2.29 12.53 4.91
CA ILE A 124 -1.89 11.90 3.65
C ILE A 124 -1.18 12.92 2.79
N LEU A 125 0.03 12.54 2.33
CA LEU A 125 0.85 13.32 1.41
C LEU A 125 0.90 12.65 0.03
N SER A 126 1.72 13.18 -0.88
CA SER A 126 1.96 12.67 -2.23
C SER A 126 2.17 11.15 -2.27
N GLY A 127 1.54 10.49 -3.23
CA GLY A 127 1.63 9.06 -3.44
C GLY A 127 0.69 8.54 -4.52
N THR A 128 0.85 7.27 -4.87
CA THR A 128 0.00 6.52 -5.79
C THR A 128 -0.89 5.55 -5.03
N LEU A 129 -1.99 5.11 -5.68
CA LEU A 129 -2.98 4.19 -5.13
C LEU A 129 -3.73 4.74 -3.90
N GLY A 130 -4.41 3.88 -3.13
CA GLY A 130 -5.36 4.27 -2.07
C GLY A 130 -5.01 3.83 -0.66
N ASP A 131 -3.74 3.43 -0.36
CA ASP A 131 -3.35 3.06 1.01
C ASP A 131 -3.46 4.25 1.97
N GLY A 132 -4.00 3.99 3.14
CA GLY A 132 -4.27 5.00 4.17
C GLY A 132 -5.74 5.45 4.21
N SER A 133 -6.54 5.27 3.16
CA SER A 133 -7.93 5.71 3.11
C SER A 133 -8.81 4.99 4.14
N PHE A 134 -8.66 3.68 4.34
CA PHE A 134 -9.34 2.94 5.40
C PHE A 134 -8.91 3.39 6.80
N GLY A 135 -7.62 3.65 6.96
CA GLY A 135 -7.09 4.18 8.20
C GLY A 135 -7.59 5.59 8.52
N LEU A 136 -7.65 6.48 7.53
CA LEU A 136 -8.24 7.82 7.69
C LEU A 136 -9.72 7.74 8.10
N LYS A 137 -10.49 6.83 7.49
CA LYS A 137 -11.89 6.60 7.90
C LYS A 137 -11.99 6.17 9.35
N SER A 138 -11.08 5.31 9.81
CA SER A 138 -11.01 4.90 11.22
C SER A 138 -10.68 6.08 12.13
N ILE A 139 -9.74 6.96 11.74
CA ILE A 139 -9.39 8.19 12.47
C ILE A 139 -10.62 9.11 12.55
N LYS A 140 -11.31 9.31 11.44
CA LYS A 140 -12.50 10.16 11.39
C LYS A 140 -13.62 9.64 12.28
N ASN A 141 -13.88 8.33 12.23
CA ASN A 141 -14.88 7.66 13.06
C ASN A 141 -14.54 7.73 14.58
N ALA A 142 -13.25 7.80 14.92
CA ALA A 142 -12.77 8.01 16.28
C ALA A 142 -12.87 9.48 16.74
N GLY A 143 -13.20 10.42 15.86
CA GLY A 143 -13.28 11.86 16.15
C GLY A 143 -11.93 12.58 16.01
N GLY A 144 -10.97 11.96 15.34
CA GLY A 144 -9.70 12.58 14.92
C GLY A 144 -9.88 13.54 13.75
N ILE A 145 -8.80 14.20 13.39
CA ILE A 145 -8.74 15.16 12.27
C ILE A 145 -8.02 14.51 11.09
N VAL A 146 -8.51 14.80 9.88
CA VAL A 146 -7.95 14.32 8.63
C VAL A 146 -7.46 15.51 7.81
N ILE A 147 -6.18 15.46 7.43
CA ILE A 147 -5.51 16.45 6.58
C ILE A 147 -5.00 15.72 5.34
N VAL A 148 -5.20 16.30 4.18
CA VAL A 148 -4.70 15.77 2.91
C VAL A 148 -3.90 16.86 2.21
N GLN A 149 -2.76 16.50 1.65
CA GLN A 149 -2.01 17.40 0.79
C GLN A 149 -2.86 17.77 -0.42
N ASP A 150 -2.80 19.04 -0.82
CA ASP A 150 -3.50 19.53 -2.01
C ASP A 150 -3.05 18.72 -3.25
N PRO A 151 -3.97 18.03 -3.93
CA PRO A 151 -3.64 17.26 -5.14
C PRO A 151 -2.96 18.07 -6.24
N GLN A 152 -3.23 19.40 -6.29
CA GLN A 152 -2.61 20.28 -7.30
C GLN A 152 -1.12 20.56 -7.00
N GLU A 153 -0.68 20.44 -5.75
CA GLU A 153 0.72 20.58 -5.34
C GLU A 153 1.45 19.23 -5.31
N ALA A 154 0.73 18.14 -5.06
CA ALA A 154 1.32 16.82 -4.90
C ALA A 154 1.96 16.35 -6.20
N ILE A 155 3.24 15.90 -6.13
CA ILE A 155 3.95 15.32 -7.29
C ILE A 155 3.18 14.11 -7.85
N PHE A 156 2.58 13.31 -6.96
CA PHE A 156 1.68 12.21 -7.30
C PHE A 156 0.37 12.42 -6.54
N SER A 157 -0.68 12.75 -7.25
CA SER A 157 -1.96 13.20 -6.70
C SER A 157 -2.94 12.08 -6.36
N GLU A 158 -2.72 10.85 -6.84
CA GLU A 158 -3.70 9.75 -6.71
C GLU A 158 -4.04 9.44 -5.24
N MET A 159 -3.03 9.29 -4.38
CA MET A 159 -3.28 8.96 -2.97
C MET A 159 -4.02 10.08 -2.23
N PRO A 160 -3.68 11.38 -2.40
CA PRO A 160 -4.51 12.49 -1.97
C PRO A 160 -5.94 12.47 -2.51
N LEU A 161 -6.14 12.24 -3.81
CA LEU A 161 -7.47 12.17 -4.43
C LEU A 161 -8.30 11.02 -3.85
N ASN A 162 -7.74 9.82 -3.79
CA ASN A 162 -8.42 8.65 -3.20
C ASN A 162 -8.82 8.89 -1.73
N ALA A 163 -8.00 9.58 -0.96
CA ALA A 163 -8.34 9.96 0.42
C ALA A 163 -9.53 10.95 0.45
N ILE A 164 -9.55 11.96 -0.43
CA ILE A 164 -10.62 12.96 -0.52
C ILE A 164 -11.95 12.31 -0.95
N GLU A 165 -11.92 11.40 -1.91
CA GLU A 165 -13.12 10.70 -2.39
C GLU A 165 -13.68 9.73 -1.35
N SER A 166 -12.81 9.11 -0.54
CA SER A 166 -13.20 8.02 0.37
C SER A 166 -13.59 8.50 1.78
N VAL A 167 -13.14 9.70 2.21
CA VAL A 167 -13.27 10.16 3.60
C VAL A 167 -13.66 11.64 3.64
N ALA A 168 -14.50 12.02 4.60
CA ALA A 168 -14.78 13.43 4.90
C ALA A 168 -13.51 14.10 5.46
N VAL A 169 -12.72 14.73 4.59
CA VAL A 169 -11.47 15.42 4.93
C VAL A 169 -11.77 16.74 5.62
N ASP A 170 -11.02 17.08 6.68
CA ASP A 170 -11.18 18.36 7.39
C ASP A 170 -10.38 19.48 6.72
N TYR A 171 -9.20 19.18 6.20
CA TYR A 171 -8.31 20.16 5.57
C TYR A 171 -7.66 19.57 4.32
N ILE A 172 -7.70 20.33 3.23
CA ILE A 172 -6.92 20.08 1.99
C ILE A 172 -5.98 21.27 1.86
N LEU A 173 -4.68 21.05 2.00
CA LEU A 173 -3.69 22.12 2.15
C LEU A 173 -2.40 21.83 1.38
N PRO A 174 -1.70 22.85 0.88
CA PRO A 174 -0.32 22.70 0.46
C PRO A 174 0.56 22.31 1.65
N VAL A 175 1.68 21.65 1.41
CA VAL A 175 2.57 21.12 2.48
C VAL A 175 2.94 22.18 3.52
N ALA A 176 3.26 23.39 3.09
CA ALA A 176 3.58 24.52 3.98
C ALA A 176 2.42 24.87 4.93
N GLY A 177 1.17 24.70 4.49
CA GLY A 177 -0.02 24.92 5.33
C GLY A 177 -0.27 23.80 6.34
N ILE A 178 0.20 22.58 6.02
CA ILE A 178 -0.03 21.42 6.88
C ILE A 178 0.74 21.57 8.21
N ALA A 179 2.00 22.00 8.19
CA ALA A 179 2.82 22.18 9.40
C ALA A 179 2.16 23.16 10.38
N ALA A 180 1.79 24.35 9.91
CA ALA A 180 1.12 25.36 10.73
C ALA A 180 -0.22 24.87 11.29
N THR A 181 -1.00 24.11 10.49
CA THR A 181 -2.28 23.54 10.93
C THR A 181 -2.07 22.46 12.00
N ILE A 182 -1.06 21.60 11.86
CA ILE A 182 -0.69 20.61 12.88
C ILE A 182 -0.38 21.30 14.21
N GLU A 183 0.45 22.35 14.20
CA GLU A 183 0.83 23.09 15.41
C GLU A 183 -0.37 23.74 16.08
N GLN A 184 -1.25 24.36 15.31
CA GLN A 184 -2.47 24.94 15.84
C GLN A 184 -3.39 23.89 16.48
N LEU A 185 -3.57 22.75 15.81
CA LEU A 185 -4.42 21.66 16.28
C LEU A 185 -3.82 20.95 17.51
N ALA A 186 -2.49 20.83 17.58
CA ALA A 186 -1.78 20.22 18.70
C ALA A 186 -1.96 20.99 20.01
N GLN A 187 -2.23 22.30 19.94
CA GLN A 187 -2.52 23.15 21.11
C GLN A 187 -3.99 23.06 21.55
N GLN A 188 -4.88 22.57 20.71
CA GLN A 188 -6.31 22.53 21.02
C GLN A 188 -6.66 21.38 21.98
N PRO A 189 -7.38 21.69 23.10
CA PRO A 189 -7.82 20.66 24.01
C PRO A 189 -8.90 19.78 23.36
N VAL A 190 -8.79 18.47 23.56
CA VAL A 190 -9.80 17.52 23.10
C VAL A 190 -10.48 16.82 24.26
N ARG A 191 -11.76 16.53 24.08
CA ARG A 191 -12.50 15.68 25.02
C ARG A 191 -12.26 14.22 24.62
N GLN A 192 -11.60 13.47 25.48
CA GLN A 192 -11.47 12.04 25.31
C GLN A 192 -12.86 11.39 25.34
N ARG A 193 -13.12 10.51 24.41
CA ARG A 193 -14.36 9.75 24.36
C ARG A 193 -14.43 8.84 25.60
N ARG A 194 -15.43 9.03 26.47
CA ARG A 194 -15.70 8.11 27.57
C ARG A 194 -16.42 6.88 27.00
N GLY A 195 -15.70 5.82 26.72
CA GLY A 195 -16.26 4.58 26.15
C GLY A 195 -15.23 3.45 26.14
N ALA A 196 -15.68 2.23 25.83
CA ALA A 196 -14.77 1.11 25.59
C ALA A 196 -13.88 1.41 24.37
N PRO A 197 -12.63 0.94 24.37
CA PRO A 197 -11.74 1.06 23.21
C PRO A 197 -12.44 0.60 21.94
N MET A 198 -12.18 1.28 20.81
CA MET A 198 -12.72 0.84 19.52
C MET A 198 -12.24 -0.58 19.24
N PRO A 199 -13.13 -1.44 18.70
CA PRO A 199 -12.74 -2.80 18.37
C PRO A 199 -11.62 -2.81 17.33
N ASP A 200 -10.75 -3.81 17.39
CA ASP A 200 -9.74 -4.04 16.36
C ASP A 200 -10.42 -4.50 15.07
N GLU A 201 -10.51 -3.61 14.09
CA GLU A 201 -11.16 -3.89 12.80
C GLU A 201 -10.45 -5.04 12.07
N THR A 202 -9.12 -5.10 12.13
CA THR A 202 -8.34 -6.18 11.53
C THR A 202 -8.65 -7.53 12.17
N GLU A 203 -8.83 -7.58 13.50
CA GLU A 203 -9.20 -8.81 14.18
C GLU A 203 -10.65 -9.22 13.88
N LYS A 204 -11.57 -8.26 13.79
CA LYS A 204 -12.94 -8.52 13.34
C LYS A 204 -12.96 -9.09 11.92
N GLU A 205 -12.23 -8.51 10.99
CA GLU A 205 -12.11 -9.00 9.62
C GLU A 205 -11.58 -10.43 9.59
N ARG A 206 -10.53 -10.71 10.38
CA ARG A 206 -9.97 -12.07 10.52
C ARG A 206 -10.99 -13.07 11.08
N GLU A 207 -11.76 -12.68 12.10
CA GLU A 207 -12.80 -13.53 12.67
C GLU A 207 -13.95 -13.80 11.69
N ILE A 208 -14.34 -12.81 10.87
CA ILE A 208 -15.32 -12.98 9.80
C ILE A 208 -14.82 -14.03 8.80
N VAL A 209 -13.58 -13.89 8.30
CA VAL A 209 -12.99 -14.85 7.36
C VAL A 209 -12.91 -16.25 7.97
N LYS A 210 -12.42 -16.39 9.21
CA LYS A 210 -12.35 -17.68 9.91
C LYS A 210 -13.72 -18.33 10.09
N LYS A 211 -14.75 -17.52 10.40
CA LYS A 211 -16.11 -18.00 10.55
C LYS A 211 -16.67 -18.54 9.25
N ASP A 212 -16.43 -17.84 8.16
CA ASP A 212 -16.89 -18.22 6.82
C ASP A 212 -16.19 -19.51 6.34
N ILE A 213 -14.87 -19.66 6.64
CA ILE A 213 -14.12 -20.89 6.38
C ILE A 213 -14.71 -22.08 7.15
N ARG A 214 -14.97 -21.93 8.47
CA ARG A 214 -15.57 -23.00 9.28
C ARG A 214 -16.96 -23.40 8.75
N GLN A 215 -17.72 -22.43 8.25
CA GLN A 215 -19.02 -22.73 7.63
C GLN A 215 -18.85 -23.56 6.35
N PHE A 216 -17.85 -23.25 5.52
CA PHE A 216 -17.52 -24.07 4.34
C PHE A 216 -17.05 -25.48 4.73
N GLU A 217 -16.17 -25.63 5.73
CA GLU A 217 -15.68 -26.93 6.23
C GLU A 217 -16.81 -27.80 6.78
N SER A 218 -17.88 -27.18 7.29
CA SER A 218 -19.08 -27.90 7.77
C SER A 218 -20.11 -28.19 6.67
N GLY A 219 -19.77 -27.98 5.39
CA GLY A 219 -20.62 -28.27 4.23
C GLY A 219 -21.61 -27.17 3.87
N GLY A 220 -21.48 -25.97 4.47
CA GLY A 220 -22.24 -24.79 4.09
C GLY A 220 -21.56 -24.00 2.96
N ASN A 221 -22.29 -23.06 2.35
CA ASN A 221 -21.70 -22.16 1.37
C ASN A 221 -21.06 -20.95 2.05
N PRO A 222 -19.80 -20.58 1.71
CA PRO A 222 -19.21 -19.33 2.15
C PRO A 222 -20.04 -18.15 1.59
N ARG A 223 -20.34 -17.17 2.45
CA ARG A 223 -21.23 -16.05 2.08
C ARG A 223 -20.48 -14.85 1.54
N LEU A 224 -19.21 -14.73 1.92
CA LEU A 224 -18.39 -13.55 1.65
C LEU A 224 -17.16 -13.88 0.79
N ALA A 225 -16.94 -15.14 0.44
CA ALA A 225 -15.87 -15.53 -0.47
C ALA A 225 -16.16 -14.97 -1.87
N SER A 226 -15.18 -14.27 -2.43
CA SER A 226 -15.25 -13.74 -3.79
C SER A 226 -14.70 -14.75 -4.81
N VAL A 227 -14.91 -14.49 -6.09
CA VAL A 227 -14.27 -15.25 -7.19
C VAL A 227 -12.82 -14.84 -7.41
N LEU A 228 -12.31 -13.85 -6.67
CA LEU A 228 -10.98 -13.30 -6.82
C LEU A 228 -9.95 -14.11 -6.03
N THR A 229 -8.73 -14.16 -6.54
CA THR A 229 -7.58 -14.77 -5.88
C THR A 229 -6.60 -13.70 -5.44
N CYS A 230 -5.94 -13.94 -4.32
CA CYS A 230 -4.92 -13.05 -3.77
C CYS A 230 -3.68 -13.02 -4.68
N PRO A 231 -3.25 -11.89 -5.21
CA PRO A 231 -2.07 -11.80 -6.06
C PRO A 231 -0.77 -12.19 -5.33
N GLU A 232 -0.71 -12.02 -4.01
CA GLU A 232 0.47 -12.35 -3.20
C GLU A 232 0.62 -13.85 -2.91
N CYS A 233 -0.48 -14.58 -2.66
CA CYS A 233 -0.40 -15.98 -2.21
C CYS A 233 -1.31 -16.95 -2.97
N GLY A 234 -2.07 -16.50 -3.96
CA GLY A 234 -2.97 -17.33 -4.77
C GLY A 234 -4.22 -17.85 -4.03
N GLY A 235 -4.41 -17.49 -2.76
CA GLY A 235 -5.57 -17.95 -1.97
C GLY A 235 -6.84 -17.18 -2.31
N VAL A 236 -8.01 -17.77 -1.97
CA VAL A 236 -9.32 -17.11 -2.12
C VAL A 236 -9.36 -15.83 -1.31
N MET A 237 -10.05 -14.83 -1.85
CA MET A 237 -10.28 -13.55 -1.17
C MET A 237 -11.72 -13.43 -0.68
N TRP A 238 -11.88 -12.76 0.45
CA TRP A 238 -13.15 -12.36 1.03
C TRP A 238 -13.38 -10.89 0.81
N GLU A 239 -14.58 -10.55 0.34
CA GLU A 239 -15.02 -9.17 0.23
C GLU A 239 -15.57 -8.72 1.58
N LEU A 240 -14.96 -7.69 2.15
CA LEU A 240 -15.28 -7.15 3.46
C LEU A 240 -15.62 -5.67 3.34
N GLY A 241 -16.58 -5.21 4.13
CA GLY A 241 -17.05 -3.83 4.10
C GLY A 241 -18.45 -3.71 3.50
N HIS A 242 -19.02 -2.52 3.62
CA HIS A 242 -20.34 -2.19 3.08
C HIS A 242 -20.32 -0.74 2.57
N GLY A 243 -21.01 -0.49 1.46
CA GLY A 243 -21.12 0.82 0.85
C GLY A 243 -19.93 1.17 -0.05
N GLU A 244 -19.48 2.40 -0.01
CA GLU A 244 -18.51 2.96 -0.97
C GLU A 244 -17.08 2.43 -0.81
N MET A 245 -16.73 1.84 0.34
CA MET A 245 -15.40 1.29 0.59
C MET A 245 -15.44 -0.22 0.76
N VAL A 246 -14.98 -0.93 -0.27
CA VAL A 246 -14.82 -2.39 -0.27
C VAL A 246 -13.36 -2.75 -0.02
N LYS A 247 -13.13 -3.75 0.84
CA LYS A 247 -11.82 -4.28 1.16
C LYS A 247 -11.80 -5.78 0.88
N TYR A 248 -10.74 -6.25 0.29
CA TYR A 248 -10.51 -7.66 0.02
C TYR A 248 -9.44 -8.20 0.97
N ARG A 249 -9.69 -9.34 1.60
CA ARG A 249 -8.71 -10.00 2.48
C ARG A 249 -8.66 -11.50 2.21
N CYS A 250 -7.47 -12.06 2.07
CA CYS A 250 -7.30 -13.50 1.93
C CYS A 250 -7.19 -14.21 3.29
N HIS A 251 -7.24 -15.54 3.27
CA HIS A 251 -7.09 -16.38 4.47
C HIS A 251 -5.79 -16.14 5.23
N VAL A 252 -4.68 -15.92 4.52
CA VAL A 252 -3.35 -15.64 5.11
C VAL A 252 -3.34 -14.27 5.81
N GLY A 253 -4.16 -13.33 5.32
CA GLY A 253 -4.33 -12.00 5.89
C GLY A 253 -3.82 -10.85 5.02
N HIS A 254 -3.36 -11.10 3.78
CA HIS A 254 -3.14 -10.02 2.82
C HIS A 254 -4.44 -9.28 2.59
N ALA A 255 -4.37 -7.98 2.52
CA ALA A 255 -5.55 -7.13 2.39
C ALA A 255 -5.31 -6.04 1.35
N PHE A 256 -6.38 -5.68 0.61
CA PHE A 256 -6.31 -4.73 -0.49
C PHE A 256 -7.58 -3.87 -0.53
N SER A 257 -7.42 -2.60 -0.90
CA SER A 257 -8.52 -1.82 -1.49
C SER A 257 -8.81 -2.36 -2.91
N THR A 258 -9.89 -1.92 -3.52
CA THR A 258 -10.23 -2.29 -4.90
C THR A 258 -9.14 -1.86 -5.87
N GLU A 259 -8.65 -0.63 -5.75
CA GLU A 259 -7.61 -0.05 -6.60
C GLU A 259 -6.27 -0.79 -6.42
N SER A 260 -5.86 -1.02 -5.17
CA SER A 260 -4.63 -1.75 -4.89
C SER A 260 -4.69 -3.20 -5.38
N LEU A 261 -5.86 -3.86 -5.28
CA LEU A 261 -6.04 -5.21 -5.80
C LEU A 261 -5.92 -5.25 -7.33
N LEU A 262 -6.53 -4.28 -8.01
CA LEU A 262 -6.47 -4.17 -9.47
C LEU A 262 -5.02 -3.97 -9.94
N ASN A 263 -4.27 -3.09 -9.28
CA ASN A 263 -2.87 -2.84 -9.58
C ASN A 263 -2.00 -4.09 -9.37
N GLU A 264 -2.11 -4.74 -8.22
CA GLU A 264 -1.35 -5.97 -7.91
C GLU A 264 -1.69 -7.12 -8.85
N GLN A 265 -2.95 -7.22 -9.31
CA GLN A 265 -3.35 -8.18 -10.34
C GLN A 265 -2.68 -7.87 -11.68
N ALA A 266 -2.58 -6.60 -12.06
CA ALA A 266 -1.92 -6.18 -13.30
C ALA A 266 -0.41 -6.49 -13.26
N GLU A 267 0.28 -6.22 -12.15
CA GLU A 267 1.69 -6.58 -11.96
C GLU A 267 1.91 -8.09 -12.01
N THR A 268 1.05 -8.86 -11.34
CA THR A 268 1.11 -10.33 -11.35
C THR A 268 0.91 -10.89 -12.76
N LEU A 269 -0.04 -10.34 -13.52
CA LEU A 269 -0.28 -10.71 -14.90
C LEU A 269 0.96 -10.41 -15.78
N GLU A 270 1.57 -9.25 -15.64
CA GLU A 270 2.78 -8.88 -16.36
C GLU A 270 3.92 -9.88 -16.11
N VAL A 271 4.18 -10.21 -14.85
CA VAL A 271 5.21 -11.21 -14.47
C VAL A 271 4.90 -12.58 -15.09
N ALA A 272 3.65 -13.02 -15.09
CA ALA A 272 3.24 -14.28 -15.70
C ALA A 272 3.46 -14.30 -17.21
N LEU A 273 3.15 -13.21 -17.91
CA LEU A 273 3.35 -13.09 -19.36
C LEU A 273 4.84 -13.06 -19.71
N TRP A 274 5.71 -12.38 -18.96
CA TRP A 274 7.16 -12.46 -19.15
C TRP A 274 7.71 -13.86 -18.94
N SER A 275 7.18 -14.59 -17.95
CA SER A 275 7.54 -16.00 -17.71
C SER A 275 7.10 -16.91 -18.87
N ALA A 276 5.92 -16.66 -19.45
CA ALA A 276 5.44 -17.37 -20.62
C ALA A 276 6.32 -17.13 -21.86
N ILE A 277 6.69 -15.87 -22.14
CA ILE A 277 7.61 -15.51 -23.24
C ILE A 277 8.92 -16.28 -23.10
N ARG A 278 9.57 -16.22 -21.92
CA ARG A 278 10.82 -16.95 -21.66
C ARG A 278 10.67 -18.45 -21.93
N SER A 279 9.60 -19.07 -21.44
CA SER A 279 9.36 -20.50 -21.63
C SER A 279 9.15 -20.88 -23.10
N LEU A 280 8.51 -20.03 -23.90
CA LEU A 280 8.34 -20.20 -25.34
C LEU A 280 9.68 -20.05 -26.07
N GLU A 281 10.50 -19.06 -25.73
CA GLU A 281 11.83 -18.87 -26.33
C GLU A 281 12.77 -20.04 -26.04
N GLU A 282 12.80 -20.53 -24.79
CA GLU A 282 13.57 -21.71 -24.40
C GLU A 282 13.12 -22.96 -25.19
N ARG A 283 11.81 -23.14 -25.34
CA ARG A 283 11.23 -24.23 -26.15
C ARG A 283 11.61 -24.11 -27.63
N ALA A 284 11.51 -22.92 -28.20
CA ALA A 284 11.90 -22.69 -29.60
C ALA A 284 13.39 -22.97 -29.83
N ALA A 285 14.25 -22.56 -28.91
CA ALA A 285 15.69 -22.86 -28.98
C ALA A 285 15.97 -24.36 -28.90
N LEU A 286 15.26 -25.12 -28.07
CA LEU A 286 15.39 -26.58 -27.99
C LEU A 286 14.91 -27.24 -29.27
N LEU A 287 13.79 -26.84 -29.86
CA LEU A 287 13.27 -27.34 -31.12
C LEU A 287 14.25 -27.10 -32.29
N LYS A 288 14.88 -25.92 -32.33
CA LYS A 288 15.95 -25.62 -33.32
C LYS A 288 17.14 -26.55 -33.19
N ARG A 289 17.59 -26.84 -31.95
CA ARG A 289 18.67 -27.83 -31.72
C ARG A 289 18.28 -29.21 -32.18
N MET A 290 17.05 -29.65 -31.93
CA MET A 290 16.54 -30.95 -32.40
C MET A 290 16.45 -30.98 -33.91
N ALA A 291 16.02 -29.92 -34.58
CA ALA A 291 16.02 -29.82 -36.03
C ALA A 291 17.45 -29.96 -36.60
N ALA A 292 18.44 -29.26 -36.05
CA ALA A 292 19.83 -29.36 -36.45
C ALA A 292 20.41 -30.78 -36.29
N GLN A 293 20.13 -31.48 -35.19
CA GLN A 293 20.52 -32.85 -34.98
C GLN A 293 19.88 -33.81 -36.02
N CYS A 294 18.59 -33.60 -36.33
CA CYS A 294 17.92 -34.39 -37.37
C CYS A 294 18.53 -34.15 -38.75
N HIS A 295 18.95 -32.94 -39.06
CA HIS A 295 19.67 -32.59 -40.27
C HIS A 295 20.99 -33.37 -40.37
N GLU A 296 21.82 -33.36 -39.32
CA GLU A 296 23.10 -34.11 -39.26
C GLU A 296 22.91 -35.62 -39.46
N HIS A 297 21.76 -36.16 -39.03
CA HIS A 297 21.44 -37.59 -39.20
C HIS A 297 20.61 -37.90 -40.47
N GLY A 298 20.41 -36.92 -41.35
CA GLY A 298 19.70 -37.11 -42.62
C GLY A 298 18.19 -37.34 -42.51
N SER A 299 17.56 -37.01 -41.36
CA SER A 299 16.13 -37.22 -41.11
C SER A 299 15.30 -35.99 -41.52
N VAL A 300 15.13 -35.78 -42.82
CA VAL A 300 14.50 -34.60 -43.42
C VAL A 300 13.08 -34.33 -42.87
N PHE A 301 12.26 -35.36 -42.70
CA PHE A 301 10.90 -35.20 -42.19
C PHE A 301 10.87 -34.67 -40.72
N SER A 302 11.74 -35.21 -39.87
CA SER A 302 11.83 -34.78 -38.48
C SER A 302 12.44 -33.38 -38.34
N GLU A 303 13.45 -33.05 -39.17
CA GLU A 303 14.03 -31.70 -39.25
C GLU A 303 12.96 -30.68 -39.60
N GLN A 304 12.18 -30.89 -40.67
CA GLN A 304 11.14 -29.97 -41.10
C GLN A 304 10.09 -29.78 -39.98
N ARG A 305 9.62 -30.87 -39.37
CA ARG A 305 8.64 -30.82 -38.28
C ARG A 305 9.13 -29.99 -37.11
N PHE A 306 10.36 -30.18 -36.61
CA PHE A 306 10.90 -29.44 -35.51
C PHE A 306 11.16 -27.96 -35.87
N SER A 307 11.57 -27.68 -37.11
CA SER A 307 11.74 -26.32 -37.61
C SER A 307 10.42 -25.57 -37.67
N ASP A 308 9.35 -26.18 -38.12
CA ASP A 308 8.03 -25.58 -38.21
C ASP A 308 7.46 -25.32 -36.81
N GLN A 309 7.60 -26.27 -35.86
CA GLN A 309 7.22 -26.08 -34.48
C GLN A 309 8.02 -24.95 -33.77
N ALA A 310 9.32 -24.82 -34.11
CA ALA A 310 10.13 -23.73 -33.58
C ALA A 310 9.60 -22.36 -34.03
N LYS A 311 9.29 -22.21 -35.33
CA LYS A 311 8.72 -20.97 -35.87
C LYS A 311 7.37 -20.60 -35.23
N GLU A 312 6.46 -21.58 -35.11
CA GLU A 312 5.17 -21.36 -34.45
C GLU A 312 5.35 -20.92 -32.99
N THR A 313 6.30 -21.55 -32.28
CA THR A 313 6.58 -21.20 -30.87
C THR A 313 7.15 -19.78 -30.76
N GLU A 314 8.02 -19.34 -31.66
CA GLU A 314 8.55 -17.99 -31.74
C GLU A 314 7.43 -16.97 -32.05
N GLN A 315 6.54 -17.28 -33.00
CA GLN A 315 5.40 -16.43 -33.32
C GLN A 315 4.49 -16.23 -32.11
N ASN A 316 4.22 -17.29 -31.34
CA ASN A 316 3.43 -17.20 -30.10
C ASN A 316 4.10 -16.29 -29.05
N ALA A 317 5.42 -16.36 -28.88
CA ALA A 317 6.17 -15.48 -28.01
C ALA A 317 6.06 -14.01 -28.44
N ASP A 318 6.15 -13.74 -29.76
CA ASP A 318 6.05 -12.40 -30.32
C ASP A 318 4.65 -11.80 -30.18
N VAL A 319 3.60 -12.60 -30.31
CA VAL A 319 2.22 -12.15 -30.03
C VAL A 319 2.08 -11.67 -28.59
N ILE A 320 2.53 -12.48 -27.61
CA ILE A 320 2.45 -12.09 -26.19
C ILE A 320 3.30 -10.84 -25.92
N ARG A 321 4.50 -10.75 -26.48
CA ARG A 321 5.36 -9.56 -26.35
C ARG A 321 4.69 -8.31 -26.90
N THR A 322 4.02 -8.43 -28.04
CA THR A 322 3.30 -7.31 -28.66
C THR A 322 2.16 -6.82 -27.78
N VAL A 323 1.39 -7.74 -27.18
CA VAL A 323 0.31 -7.37 -26.24
C VAL A 323 0.86 -6.63 -25.02
N LEU A 324 1.95 -7.12 -24.42
CA LEU A 324 2.61 -6.50 -23.27
C LEU A 324 3.11 -5.09 -23.58
N LEU A 325 3.78 -4.89 -24.71
CA LEU A 325 4.37 -3.60 -25.06
C LEU A 325 3.31 -2.57 -25.47
N ASN A 326 2.22 -3.00 -26.11
CA ASN A 326 1.13 -2.12 -26.49
C ASN A 326 0.24 -1.74 -25.27
N GLY A 327 0.04 -2.65 -24.33
CA GLY A 327 -0.68 -2.36 -23.07
C GLY A 327 -0.04 -1.21 -22.29
N ARG A 328 1.29 -1.16 -22.23
CA ARG A 328 2.01 -0.05 -21.58
C ARG A 328 1.85 1.30 -22.31
N LYS A 329 1.73 1.31 -23.62
CA LYS A 329 1.51 2.56 -24.39
C LYS A 329 0.13 3.16 -24.14
N ASN A 330 -0.89 2.30 -24.01
CA ASN A 330 -2.25 2.76 -23.74
C ASN A 330 -2.41 3.34 -22.32
N ILE A 331 -1.69 2.80 -21.32
CA ILE A 331 -1.70 3.34 -19.96
C ILE A 331 -0.98 4.70 -19.92
N ALA A 332 0.20 4.81 -20.53
CA ALA A 332 0.96 6.07 -20.57
C ALA A 332 0.22 7.20 -21.31
N SER A 333 -0.58 6.89 -22.33
CA SER A 333 -1.38 7.90 -23.05
C SER A 333 -2.61 8.36 -22.28
N LEU A 334 -3.18 7.54 -21.42
CA LEU A 334 -4.28 7.91 -20.53
C LEU A 334 -3.79 8.84 -19.40
N ASP A 335 -2.57 8.62 -18.90
CA ASP A 335 -1.95 9.48 -17.89
C ASP A 335 -1.58 10.87 -18.46
N GLU A 336 -1.21 10.96 -19.74
CA GLU A 336 -0.94 12.24 -20.42
C GLU A 336 -2.23 13.03 -20.71
N GLU A 337 -3.34 12.35 -21.00
CA GLU A 337 -4.65 13.01 -21.24
C GLU A 337 -5.28 13.50 -19.93
N ALA A 338 -5.15 12.74 -18.84
CA ALA A 338 -5.65 13.14 -17.51
C ALA A 338 -4.86 14.30 -16.86
N GLY A 339 -3.62 14.53 -17.30
CA GLY A 339 -2.81 15.66 -16.84
C GLY A 339 -3.02 16.97 -17.59
N ASN A 340 -3.88 16.97 -18.64
CA ASN A 340 -4.18 18.15 -19.49
C ASN A 340 -5.61 18.69 -19.33
N GLU A 341 -6.44 18.13 -18.47
CA GLU A 341 -7.75 18.67 -18.06
C GLU A 341 -7.66 19.24 -16.62
#